data_5e294dab466cc39ba0365b1a56d463b9
#
_entry.id   5e294dab466cc39ba0365b1a56d463b9
#
_cell.length_a   1.000
_cell.length_b   1.000
_cell.length_c   1.000
_cell.angle_alpha   90.00
_cell.angle_beta   90.00
_cell.angle_gamma   90.00
#
_symmetry.space_group_name_H-M   'P 1'
#
loop_
_entity.id
_entity.type
_entity.pdbx_description
1 polymer ?
#
loop_
_entity_poly.entity_id
_entity_poly.type
_entity_poly.pdbx_seq_one_letter_code
_entity_poly.pdbx_strand_id
1 'polypeptide(L)'
;MFSCTLTKEFQTDNGRTLRVYDDVFDLQYRYAVMAFAQASLFRIGWADNLTPEKSQYQSLHSAYSAEDIERLGVLERLANTPVAQEMVGHKVEKCILNLSTASDANFIHAHPEDKVLLYYVNLEWQDGWHGETLFYEETGKDVVFANAYTPNRLIAFDAKIPHTIRPQSHLAPQYRLTLAVILNKC
;
A
#
# COMPACT_ATOMS: atom_id res chain seq x y z
N MET A 1 -4.27 -1.99 25.41
CA MET A 1 -3.11 -1.16 25.03
C MET A 1 -2.91 -1.40 23.54
N PHE A 2 -3.00 -0.36 22.73
CA PHE A 2 -2.75 -0.44 21.29
C PHE A 2 -1.25 -0.73 21.04
N SER A 3 -0.91 -1.66 20.18
CA SER A 3 0.47 -2.13 20.02
C SER A 3 0.73 -2.50 18.57
N CYS A 4 1.17 -1.53 17.78
CA CYS A 4 1.73 -1.79 16.46
C CYS A 4 2.98 -2.67 16.57
N THR A 5 3.04 -3.75 15.81
CA THR A 5 4.13 -4.75 15.88
C THR A 5 4.74 -5.04 14.51
N LEU A 6 6.07 -5.09 14.44
CA LEU A 6 6.77 -5.67 13.31
C LEU A 6 6.58 -7.20 13.35
N THR A 7 5.88 -7.75 12.37
CA THR A 7 5.53 -9.18 12.34
C THR A 7 6.33 -9.99 11.33
N LYS A 8 6.83 -9.35 10.27
CA LYS A 8 7.66 -9.99 9.26
C LYS A 8 8.70 -9.04 8.72
N GLU A 9 9.88 -9.57 8.44
CA GLU A 9 10.93 -8.90 7.68
C GLU A 9 11.43 -9.84 6.58
N PHE A 10 11.61 -9.30 5.40
CA PHE A 10 12.12 -10.02 4.25
C PHE A 10 13.19 -9.17 3.55
N GLN A 11 14.23 -9.82 3.07
CA GLN A 11 15.26 -9.20 2.26
C GLN A 11 15.41 -9.96 0.94
N THR A 12 15.41 -9.24 -0.15
CA THR A 12 15.66 -9.79 -1.49
C THR A 12 17.15 -10.13 -1.64
N ASP A 13 17.48 -10.97 -2.63
CA ASP A 13 18.87 -11.37 -2.90
C ASP A 13 19.78 -10.17 -3.21
N ASN A 14 19.24 -9.07 -3.74
CA ASN A 14 19.98 -7.83 -3.98
C ASN A 14 19.96 -6.85 -2.80
N GLY A 15 19.57 -7.31 -1.60
CA GLY A 15 19.64 -6.57 -0.34
C GLY A 15 18.53 -5.56 -0.09
N ARG A 16 17.48 -5.49 -0.94
CA ARG A 16 16.32 -4.63 -0.69
C ARG A 16 15.45 -5.22 0.40
N THR A 17 14.84 -4.36 1.22
CA THR A 17 14.07 -4.77 2.39
C THR A 17 12.57 -4.55 2.24
N LEU A 18 11.82 -5.44 2.89
CA LEU A 18 10.39 -5.34 3.08
C LEU A 18 10.07 -5.70 4.53
N ARG A 19 9.23 -4.87 5.20
CA ARG A 19 8.78 -5.10 6.58
C ARG A 19 7.28 -5.00 6.67
N VAL A 20 6.69 -5.88 7.45
CA VAL A 20 5.24 -5.95 7.67
C VAL A 20 4.94 -5.59 9.13
N TYR A 21 4.06 -4.63 9.30
CA TYR A 21 3.60 -4.15 10.59
C TYR A 21 2.12 -4.43 10.73
N ASP A 22 1.71 -5.09 11.80
CA ASP A 22 0.31 -5.33 12.14
C ASP A 22 -0.18 -4.41 13.26
N ASP A 23 -1.48 -4.22 13.33
CA ASP A 23 -2.15 -3.36 14.33
C ASP A 23 -1.59 -1.94 14.36
N VAL A 24 -1.49 -1.32 13.17
CA VAL A 24 -0.79 -0.03 12.98
C VAL A 24 -1.52 1.13 13.62
N PHE A 25 -2.85 1.12 13.62
CA PHE A 25 -3.68 2.19 14.18
C PHE A 25 -4.73 1.64 15.15
N ASP A 26 -5.12 2.46 16.13
CA ASP A 26 -6.26 2.17 17.00
C ASP A 26 -7.58 2.17 16.20
N LEU A 27 -8.61 1.54 16.77
CA LEU A 27 -9.89 1.37 16.10
C LEU A 27 -10.55 2.71 15.69
N GLN A 28 -10.46 3.72 16.55
CA GLN A 28 -11.05 5.02 16.27
C GLN A 28 -10.42 5.66 15.04
N TYR A 29 -9.10 5.59 14.94
CA TYR A 29 -8.40 6.16 13.80
C TYR A 29 -8.60 5.34 12.51
N ARG A 30 -8.72 4.02 12.60
CA ARG A 30 -9.11 3.16 11.46
C ARG A 30 -10.45 3.60 10.87
N TYR A 31 -11.43 3.91 11.70
CA TYR A 31 -12.71 4.49 11.24
C TYR A 31 -12.53 5.85 10.57
N ALA A 32 -11.67 6.70 11.09
CA ALA A 32 -11.39 8.00 10.48
C ALA A 32 -10.74 7.86 9.08
N VAL A 33 -9.75 6.96 8.93
CA VAL A 33 -9.13 6.67 7.64
C VAL A 33 -10.13 6.04 6.66
N MET A 34 -10.99 5.15 7.13
CA MET A 34 -12.04 4.55 6.28
C MET A 34 -13.06 5.60 5.83
N ALA A 35 -13.50 6.48 6.71
CA ALA A 35 -14.41 7.57 6.38
C ALA A 35 -13.78 8.55 5.36
N PHE A 36 -12.50 8.88 5.53
CA PHE A 36 -11.73 9.65 4.56
C PHE A 36 -11.71 8.95 3.19
N ALA A 37 -11.41 7.64 3.16
CA ALA A 37 -11.38 6.88 1.93
C ALA A 37 -12.75 6.84 1.23
N GLN A 38 -13.85 6.68 1.98
CA GLN A 38 -15.21 6.69 1.44
C GLN A 38 -15.66 8.05 0.92
N ALA A 39 -15.15 9.14 1.49
CA ALA A 39 -15.44 10.51 1.04
C ALA A 39 -14.54 10.97 -0.13
N SER A 40 -13.54 10.18 -0.50
CA SER A 40 -12.55 10.54 -1.53
C SER A 40 -13.15 10.50 -2.93
N LEU A 41 -12.71 11.42 -3.78
CA LEU A 41 -13.09 11.47 -5.20
C LEU A 41 -12.10 10.61 -6.01
N PHE A 42 -12.51 9.41 -6.36
CA PHE A 42 -11.71 8.54 -7.21
C PHE A 42 -11.80 8.93 -8.67
N ARG A 43 -10.66 8.88 -9.34
CA ARG A 43 -10.50 9.16 -10.77
C ARG A 43 -9.87 7.96 -11.46
N ILE A 44 -10.25 7.71 -12.70
CA ILE A 44 -9.54 6.81 -13.59
C ILE A 44 -8.29 7.54 -14.08
N GLY A 45 -7.15 6.87 -14.18
CA GLY A 45 -5.94 7.49 -14.73
C GLY A 45 -4.64 6.96 -14.19
N TRP A 46 -4.66 6.05 -13.21
CA TRP A 46 -3.46 5.39 -12.75
C TRP A 46 -3.20 4.11 -13.56
N ALA A 47 -2.05 4.04 -14.21
CA ALA A 47 -1.60 2.83 -14.90
C ALA A 47 -0.33 2.30 -14.24
N ASP A 48 -0.34 1.02 -13.88
CA ASP A 48 0.81 0.35 -13.27
C ASP A 48 1.99 0.23 -14.24
N ASN A 49 1.70 0.23 -15.53
CA ASN A 49 2.71 0.07 -16.57
C ASN A 49 2.37 0.96 -17.78
N LEU A 50 3.35 1.73 -18.23
CA LEU A 50 3.18 2.73 -19.28
C LEU A 50 3.49 2.22 -20.71
N THR A 51 3.67 0.89 -20.89
CA THR A 51 3.75 0.35 -22.25
C THR A 51 2.41 0.55 -22.98
N PRO A 52 2.39 0.76 -24.31
CA PRO A 52 1.16 1.05 -25.05
C PRO A 52 0.05 0.03 -24.83
N GLU A 53 0.39 -1.25 -24.71
CA GLU A 53 -0.57 -2.34 -24.50
C GLU A 53 -1.16 -2.36 -23.08
N LYS A 54 -0.42 -1.88 -22.08
CA LYS A 54 -0.80 -1.94 -20.67
C LYS A 54 -1.33 -0.61 -20.12
N SER A 55 -0.87 0.50 -20.67
CA SER A 55 -1.29 1.85 -20.21
C SER A 55 -2.77 2.16 -20.43
N GLN A 56 -3.45 1.39 -21.28
CA GLN A 56 -4.91 1.47 -21.45
C GLN A 56 -5.70 0.91 -20.26
N TYR A 57 -5.08 0.07 -19.43
CA TYR A 57 -5.70 -0.47 -18.21
C TYR A 57 -5.40 0.49 -17.06
N GLN A 58 -6.40 1.26 -16.68
CA GLN A 58 -6.27 2.29 -15.66
C GLN A 58 -7.11 1.94 -14.45
N SER A 59 -6.51 2.09 -13.27
CA SER A 59 -7.18 1.87 -11.99
C SER A 59 -7.78 3.16 -11.42
N LEU A 60 -8.67 2.98 -10.45
CA LEU A 60 -9.28 4.06 -9.68
C LEU A 60 -8.34 4.49 -8.56
N HIS A 61 -8.06 5.79 -8.48
CA HIS A 61 -7.20 6.37 -7.46
C HIS A 61 -7.64 7.78 -7.06
N SER A 62 -7.17 8.20 -5.89
CA SER A 62 -7.17 9.60 -5.45
C SER A 62 -5.75 9.96 -5.03
N ALA A 63 -5.22 11.06 -5.57
CA ALA A 63 -3.88 11.54 -5.25
C ALA A 63 -3.98 12.68 -4.23
N TYR A 64 -3.10 12.66 -3.24
CA TYR A 64 -3.03 13.62 -2.14
C TYR A 64 -1.62 14.15 -1.98
N SER A 65 -1.52 15.41 -1.61
CA SER A 65 -0.25 16.04 -1.23
C SER A 65 0.23 15.55 0.14
N ALA A 66 1.49 15.85 0.46
CA ALA A 66 2.03 15.62 1.81
C ALA A 66 1.21 16.38 2.87
N GLU A 67 0.77 17.61 2.56
CA GLU A 67 -0.03 18.43 3.46
C GLU A 67 -1.41 17.82 3.75
N ASP A 68 -2.06 17.22 2.76
CA ASP A 68 -3.35 16.53 2.96
C ASP A 68 -3.20 15.34 3.91
N ILE A 69 -2.11 14.58 3.79
CA ILE A 69 -1.81 13.43 4.64
C ILE A 69 -1.39 13.87 6.05
N GLU A 70 -0.70 14.99 6.17
CA GLU A 70 -0.39 15.59 7.46
C GLU A 70 -1.67 16.01 8.19
N ARG A 71 -2.61 16.68 7.50
CA ARG A 71 -3.93 17.04 8.05
C ARG A 71 -4.73 15.82 8.50
N LEU A 72 -4.61 14.69 7.81
CA LEU A 72 -5.22 13.41 8.23
C LEU A 72 -4.53 12.83 9.48
N GLY A 73 -3.33 13.30 9.82
CA GLY A 73 -2.56 12.88 10.99
C GLY A 73 -1.91 11.49 10.85
N VAL A 74 -1.79 10.95 9.63
CA VAL A 74 -1.17 9.63 9.37
C VAL A 74 0.27 9.62 9.83
N LEU A 75 1.07 10.61 9.41
CA LEU A 75 2.51 10.66 9.69
C LEU A 75 2.80 10.82 11.18
N GLU A 76 2.05 11.68 11.87
CA GLU A 76 2.16 11.87 13.32
C GLU A 76 1.91 10.57 14.08
N ARG A 77 0.88 9.82 13.67
CA ARG A 77 0.56 8.54 14.31
C ARG A 77 1.60 7.48 14.01
N LEU A 78 2.07 7.38 12.77
CA LEU A 78 3.15 6.46 12.40
C LEU A 78 4.45 6.78 13.15
N ALA A 79 4.76 8.06 13.40
CA ALA A 79 5.93 8.47 14.16
C ALA A 79 5.94 7.97 15.62
N ASN A 80 4.78 7.61 16.17
CA ASN A 80 4.62 7.04 17.50
C ASN A 80 4.55 5.50 17.50
N THR A 81 4.92 4.85 16.40
CA THR A 81 4.94 3.39 16.23
C THR A 81 6.31 2.91 15.75
N PRO A 82 6.59 1.59 15.76
CA PRO A 82 7.82 1.05 15.15
C PRO A 82 8.01 1.40 13.67
N VAL A 83 6.94 1.81 12.95
CA VAL A 83 7.02 2.27 11.55
C VAL A 83 7.85 3.56 11.43
N ALA A 84 8.02 4.32 12.50
CA ALA A 84 8.83 5.56 12.51
C ALA A 84 10.21 5.38 11.89
N GLN A 85 10.85 4.22 12.13
CA GLN A 85 12.18 3.90 11.58
C GLN A 85 12.22 3.93 10.05
N GLU A 86 11.08 3.64 9.39
CA GLU A 86 10.99 3.62 7.93
C GLU A 86 10.96 5.03 7.32
N MET A 87 10.60 6.03 8.13
CA MET A 87 10.49 7.43 7.70
C MET A 87 11.77 8.22 7.95
N VAL A 88 12.71 7.71 8.75
CA VAL A 88 13.95 8.41 9.09
C VAL A 88 14.74 8.75 7.83
N GLY A 89 15.11 10.02 7.65
CA GLY A 89 15.87 10.50 6.49
C GLY A 89 15.07 10.53 5.18
N HIS A 90 13.73 10.44 5.27
CA HIS A 90 12.84 10.52 4.12
C HIS A 90 11.82 11.63 4.27
N LYS A 91 11.37 12.16 3.16
CA LYS A 91 10.22 13.08 3.04
C LYS A 91 9.11 12.45 2.20
N VAL A 92 7.88 12.85 2.45
CA VAL A 92 6.74 12.43 1.64
C VAL A 92 6.82 13.11 0.27
N GLU A 93 6.80 12.30 -0.78
CA GLU A 93 6.71 12.78 -2.16
C GLU A 93 5.26 12.92 -2.61
N LYS A 94 4.47 11.87 -2.37
CA LYS A 94 3.05 11.81 -2.71
C LYS A 94 2.33 10.73 -1.91
N CYS A 95 1.01 10.83 -1.88
CA CYS A 95 0.15 9.81 -1.30
C CYS A 95 -0.94 9.43 -2.29
N ILE A 96 -1.18 8.13 -2.42
CA ILE A 96 -2.17 7.57 -3.33
C ILE A 96 -3.12 6.68 -2.53
N LEU A 97 -4.40 7.01 -2.58
CA LEU A 97 -5.47 6.12 -2.14
C LEU A 97 -5.95 5.35 -3.36
N ASN A 98 -5.73 4.04 -3.36
CA ASN A 98 -6.15 3.15 -4.43
C ASN A 98 -7.45 2.45 -4.06
N LEU A 99 -8.36 2.35 -5.03
CA LEU A 99 -9.56 1.54 -4.98
C LEU A 99 -9.45 0.46 -6.06
N SER A 100 -9.45 -0.79 -5.64
CA SER A 100 -9.38 -1.93 -6.56
C SER A 100 -10.66 -2.74 -6.55
N THR A 101 -10.96 -3.35 -7.70
CA THR A 101 -12.12 -4.20 -7.93
C THR A 101 -11.67 -5.61 -8.35
N ALA A 102 -12.61 -6.56 -8.37
CA ALA A 102 -12.32 -7.92 -8.85
C ALA A 102 -12.00 -7.99 -10.35
N SER A 103 -12.29 -6.94 -11.10
CA SER A 103 -12.11 -6.86 -12.56
C SER A 103 -10.87 -6.07 -12.97
N ASP A 104 -10.09 -5.55 -12.02
CA ASP A 104 -8.93 -4.74 -12.36
C ASP A 104 -7.82 -5.60 -12.98
N ALA A 105 -7.21 -5.08 -14.03
CA ALA A 105 -5.99 -5.61 -14.59
C ALA A 105 -4.78 -4.96 -13.90
N ASN A 106 -4.08 -5.74 -13.08
CA ASN A 106 -2.90 -5.28 -12.35
C ASN A 106 -1.63 -5.83 -12.99
N PHE A 107 -0.63 -4.99 -13.14
CA PHE A 107 0.64 -5.34 -13.75
C PHE A 107 1.80 -5.18 -12.77
N ILE A 108 2.82 -6.00 -12.96
CA ILE A 108 4.07 -5.87 -12.20
C ILE A 108 4.72 -4.53 -12.54
N HIS A 109 5.04 -3.76 -11.53
CA HIS A 109 5.70 -2.45 -11.63
C HIS A 109 6.61 -2.20 -10.42
N ALA A 110 7.44 -1.19 -10.53
CA ALA A 110 8.25 -0.63 -9.45
C ALA A 110 8.20 0.90 -9.55
N HIS A 111 8.49 1.58 -8.47
CA HIS A 111 8.45 3.04 -8.44
C HIS A 111 9.85 3.64 -8.56
N PRO A 112 10.00 4.85 -9.13
CA PRO A 112 11.27 5.55 -9.19
C PRO A 112 11.73 6.09 -7.83
N GLU A 113 10.83 6.23 -6.88
CA GLU A 113 11.06 6.73 -5.53
C GLU A 113 11.86 5.72 -4.68
N ASP A 114 12.15 6.06 -3.41
CA ASP A 114 13.00 5.23 -2.56
C ASP A 114 12.21 4.21 -1.74
N LYS A 115 11.06 4.59 -1.17
CA LYS A 115 10.30 3.72 -0.27
C LYS A 115 8.80 3.93 -0.39
N VAL A 116 8.04 2.86 -0.16
CA VAL A 116 6.57 2.88 -0.08
C VAL A 116 6.13 2.36 1.29
N LEU A 117 5.22 3.10 1.93
CA LEU A 117 4.43 2.66 3.07
C LEU A 117 3.01 2.36 2.58
N LEU A 118 2.66 1.10 2.44
CA LEU A 118 1.37 0.65 1.92
C LEU A 118 0.48 0.18 3.07
N TYR A 119 -0.53 0.97 3.43
CA TYR A 119 -1.49 0.65 4.49
C TYR A 119 -2.78 0.06 3.91
N TYR A 120 -3.29 -1.01 4.54
CA TYR A 120 -4.54 -1.69 4.17
C TYR A 120 -5.71 -1.10 4.96
N VAL A 121 -6.58 -0.36 4.26
CA VAL A 121 -7.56 0.56 4.84
C VAL A 121 -8.83 -0.13 5.31
N ASN A 122 -9.30 -1.20 4.63
CA ASN A 122 -10.55 -1.86 4.98
C ASN A 122 -10.59 -2.24 6.46
N LEU A 123 -11.77 -2.12 7.09
CA LEU A 123 -11.97 -2.48 8.49
C LEU A 123 -12.02 -3.99 8.71
N GLU A 124 -12.55 -4.71 7.69
CA GLU A 124 -12.70 -6.17 7.67
C GLU A 124 -12.26 -6.72 6.31
N TRP A 125 -11.69 -7.91 6.32
CA TRP A 125 -11.35 -8.68 5.13
C TRP A 125 -11.32 -10.16 5.49
N GLN A 126 -11.93 -11.02 4.67
CA GLN A 126 -12.01 -12.44 4.96
C GLN A 126 -10.98 -13.23 4.15
N ASP A 127 -10.54 -14.34 4.71
CA ASP A 127 -9.73 -15.30 3.98
C ASP A 127 -10.49 -15.79 2.72
N GLY A 128 -9.76 -15.93 1.62
CA GLY A 128 -10.36 -16.31 0.33
C GLY A 128 -10.94 -15.14 -0.48
N TRP A 129 -10.97 -13.92 0.07
CA TRP A 129 -11.28 -12.73 -0.74
C TRP A 129 -10.08 -12.27 -1.57
N HIS A 130 -8.91 -12.86 -1.38
CA HIS A 130 -7.68 -12.55 -2.09
C HIS A 130 -7.24 -11.07 -1.90
N GLY A 131 -6.67 -10.45 -2.92
CA GLY A 131 -6.18 -9.07 -2.84
C GLY A 131 -4.79 -8.96 -2.24
N GLU A 132 -4.02 -10.04 -2.24
CA GLU A 132 -2.64 -10.08 -1.77
C GLU A 132 -1.77 -9.08 -2.55
N THR A 133 -0.79 -8.48 -1.89
CA THR A 133 0.31 -7.79 -2.57
C THR A 133 1.41 -8.80 -2.80
N LEU A 134 1.80 -8.97 -4.06
CA LEU A 134 2.82 -9.90 -4.51
C LEU A 134 4.09 -9.13 -4.83
N PHE A 135 5.22 -9.59 -4.30
CA PHE A 135 6.54 -9.04 -4.54
C PHE A 135 7.37 -10.04 -5.32
N TYR A 136 8.09 -9.55 -6.30
CA TYR A 136 8.83 -10.37 -7.25
C TYR A 136 10.33 -10.14 -7.09
N GLU A 137 11.10 -11.12 -7.54
CA GLU A 137 12.52 -10.92 -7.80
C GLU A 137 12.73 -9.86 -8.90
N GLU A 138 13.96 -9.44 -9.14
CA GLU A 138 14.29 -8.28 -9.98
C GLU A 138 13.80 -8.42 -11.44
N THR A 139 13.74 -9.65 -11.97
CA THR A 139 13.27 -9.90 -13.36
C THR A 139 11.74 -9.90 -13.49
N GLY A 140 11.02 -9.92 -12.36
CA GLY A 140 9.56 -9.94 -12.34
C GLY A 140 8.92 -11.29 -12.70
N LYS A 141 9.67 -12.40 -12.68
CA LYS A 141 9.17 -13.71 -13.05
C LYS A 141 8.64 -14.50 -11.86
N ASP A 142 9.44 -14.56 -10.78
CA ASP A 142 9.13 -15.36 -9.62
C ASP A 142 8.68 -14.50 -8.44
N VAL A 143 7.61 -14.94 -7.77
CA VAL A 143 7.16 -14.33 -6.53
C VAL A 143 8.09 -14.75 -5.40
N VAL A 144 8.74 -13.78 -4.77
CA VAL A 144 9.64 -14.01 -3.63
C VAL A 144 8.96 -13.77 -2.28
N PHE A 145 7.91 -12.94 -2.26
CA PHE A 145 7.13 -12.69 -1.06
C PHE A 145 5.69 -12.36 -1.42
N ALA A 146 4.73 -12.94 -0.70
CA ALA A 146 3.32 -12.64 -0.82
C ALA A 146 2.76 -12.18 0.51
N ASN A 147 2.04 -11.07 0.52
CA ASN A 147 1.43 -10.54 1.72
C ASN A 147 -0.08 -10.50 1.59
N ALA A 148 -0.76 -11.29 2.44
CA ALA A 148 -2.22 -11.31 2.51
C ALA A 148 -2.76 -9.91 2.85
N TYR A 149 -3.91 -9.57 2.25
CA TYR A 149 -4.62 -8.36 2.62
C TYR A 149 -5.24 -8.54 4.01
N THR A 150 -4.61 -7.95 5.00
CA THR A 150 -5.05 -7.99 6.40
C THR A 150 -5.39 -6.57 6.85
N PRO A 151 -6.61 -6.28 7.29
CA PRO A 151 -6.98 -4.97 7.80
C PRO A 151 -6.01 -4.46 8.87
N ASN A 152 -5.72 -3.15 8.83
CA ASN A 152 -4.81 -2.51 9.78
C ASN A 152 -3.33 -2.94 9.68
N ARG A 153 -2.95 -3.53 8.56
CA ARG A 153 -1.56 -3.88 8.23
C ARG A 153 -0.92 -2.80 7.39
N LEU A 154 0.36 -2.54 7.62
CA LEU A 154 1.20 -1.70 6.79
C LEU A 154 2.41 -2.51 6.31
N ILE A 155 2.74 -2.40 5.03
CA ILE A 155 3.97 -2.92 4.46
C ILE A 155 4.86 -1.73 4.12
N ALA A 156 6.06 -1.69 4.68
CA ALA A 156 7.11 -0.76 4.29
C ALA A 156 8.10 -1.50 3.40
N PHE A 157 8.35 -1.01 2.20
CA PHE A 157 9.25 -1.69 1.27
C PHE A 157 10.02 -0.71 0.39
N ASP A 158 11.21 -1.16 -0.06
CA ASP A 158 12.00 -0.46 -1.07
C ASP A 158 11.19 -0.36 -2.36
N ALA A 159 10.98 0.86 -2.85
CA ALA A 159 10.12 1.16 -3.98
C ALA A 159 10.59 0.50 -5.30
N LYS A 160 11.84 0.08 -5.37
CA LYS A 160 12.41 -0.63 -6.52
C LYS A 160 12.07 -2.12 -6.55
N ILE A 161 11.48 -2.69 -5.50
CA ILE A 161 11.04 -4.10 -5.53
C ILE A 161 9.85 -4.21 -6.48
N PRO A 162 9.94 -5.03 -7.55
CA PRO A 162 8.81 -5.26 -8.44
C PRO A 162 7.64 -5.88 -7.68
N HIS A 163 6.44 -5.31 -7.85
CA HIS A 163 5.27 -5.78 -7.13
C HIS A 163 3.99 -5.59 -7.95
N THR A 164 2.95 -6.30 -7.54
CA THR A 164 1.60 -6.14 -8.08
C THR A 164 0.56 -6.57 -7.05
N ILE A 165 -0.70 -6.40 -7.39
CA ILE A 165 -1.83 -6.85 -6.59
C ILE A 165 -2.44 -8.08 -7.27
N ARG A 166 -2.69 -9.14 -6.53
CA ARG A 166 -3.64 -10.15 -6.98
C ARG A 166 -5.05 -9.56 -6.90
N PRO A 167 -5.85 -9.58 -7.99
CA PRO A 167 -7.22 -9.10 -7.94
C PRO A 167 -8.01 -9.77 -6.81
N GLN A 168 -8.86 -9.02 -6.15
CA GLN A 168 -9.76 -9.58 -5.16
C GLN A 168 -10.76 -10.54 -5.81
N SER A 169 -11.25 -11.49 -5.03
CA SER A 169 -12.32 -12.41 -5.44
C SER A 169 -13.62 -11.66 -5.69
N HIS A 170 -14.43 -12.11 -6.64
CA HIS A 170 -15.82 -11.66 -6.82
C HIS A 170 -16.71 -11.95 -5.60
N LEU A 171 -16.26 -12.77 -4.67
CA LEU A 171 -16.94 -13.01 -3.40
C LEU A 171 -16.72 -11.91 -2.37
N ALA A 172 -15.72 -11.06 -2.58
CA ALA A 172 -15.47 -9.91 -1.70
C ALA A 172 -16.57 -8.86 -1.90
N PRO A 173 -17.37 -8.52 -0.88
CA PRO A 173 -18.48 -7.58 -1.02
C PRO A 173 -18.02 -6.12 -1.01
N GLN A 174 -16.74 -5.88 -0.76
CA GLN A 174 -16.14 -4.55 -0.62
C GLN A 174 -15.10 -4.30 -1.69
N TYR A 175 -14.87 -3.04 -1.98
CA TYR A 175 -13.69 -2.61 -2.72
C TYR A 175 -12.45 -2.79 -1.83
N ARG A 176 -11.33 -3.15 -2.45
CA ARG A 176 -10.04 -3.17 -1.79
C ARG A 176 -9.45 -1.75 -1.77
N LEU A 177 -9.25 -1.21 -0.59
CA LEU A 177 -8.73 0.14 -0.38
C LEU A 177 -7.33 0.09 0.23
N THR A 178 -6.38 0.78 -0.38
CA THR A 178 -5.04 0.96 0.18
C THR A 178 -4.59 2.41 0.13
N LEU A 179 -3.90 2.86 1.17
CA LEU A 179 -3.23 4.15 1.20
C LEU A 179 -1.73 3.92 1.06
N ALA A 180 -1.14 4.37 -0.05
CA ALA A 180 0.28 4.33 -0.31
C ALA A 180 0.90 5.70 -0.02
N VAL A 181 1.78 5.79 0.97
CA VAL A 181 2.64 6.94 1.23
C VAL A 181 3.99 6.66 0.59
N ILE A 182 4.35 7.46 -0.40
CA ILE A 182 5.56 7.29 -1.19
C ILE A 182 6.59 8.30 -0.72
N LEU A 183 7.80 7.80 -0.44
CA LEU A 183 8.86 8.54 0.23
C LEU A 183 10.11 8.62 -0.64
N ASN A 184 10.78 9.78 -0.60
CA ASN A 184 12.12 10.00 -1.13
C ASN A 184 13.08 10.38 -0.02
N LYS A 185 14.35 10.04 -0.18
CA LYS A 185 15.42 10.53 0.71
C LYS A 185 15.47 12.05 0.71
N CYS A 186 15.81 12.61 1.89
CA CYS A 186 16.02 14.05 2.07
C CYS A 186 17.30 14.52 1.38
#